data_32a3155e5bc87c24c2f692d3e9b16093
#
_entry.id   32a3155e5bc87c24c2f692d3e9b16093
#
_cell.length_a   1.000
_cell.length_b   1.000
_cell.length_c   1.000
_cell.angle_alpha   90.00
_cell.angle_beta   90.00
_cell.angle_gamma   90.00
#
_symmetry.space_group_name_H-M   'P 1'
#
loop_
_entity.id
_entity.type
_entity.pdbx_description
1 polymer ?
#
loop_
_entity_poly.entity_id
_entity_poly.type
_entity_poly.pdbx_seq_one_letter_code
_entity_poly.pdbx_strand_id
1 'polypeptide(L)'
;EQDVFDTWMDSSISCAVHAGWPDREDWRRLFPADVHPSGIDIIRTWAYYLMVRHLALFDETPYKSCLINGMVLGADGRKMSKSLKNYVATPEVMDKYGADAARQWAAGGGATGSDIPFRWPDVEYGWRFLIKLWNASRFVSILLKDYEPEDDAEYALEPLDLWILSKSEKLLQRVTEAFNSCQFNIAMEEIRNFTWRVLCDSYIEAAKDRLYKTESYSEEKRKAAQYTLHTVLYRVIQLLAPIAPHVTEEICQVLYSEDKGCSSVHLSRWPKPDSKLIDEEAEKCGDLIMAVITEVRREKSERHMPLNAQVRKLTVYAGEKNVTEMILMGKEDIAGTCKVEVFEVLAEEGETGREVKPYKVRFVAEY
;
A
#
# COMPACT_ATOMS: atom_id res chain seq x y z
N GLU A 1 -8.40 -36.98 44.71
CA GLU A 1 -7.05 -36.57 44.28
C GLU A 1 -6.87 -35.08 44.52
N GLN A 2 -5.67 -34.68 44.95
CA GLN A 2 -5.36 -33.26 45.21
C GLN A 2 -4.69 -32.59 43.99
N ASP A 3 -4.26 -33.40 43.02
CA ASP A 3 -3.59 -32.93 41.81
C ASP A 3 -4.58 -32.42 40.78
N VAL A 4 -4.19 -31.39 40.06
CA VAL A 4 -4.95 -30.78 38.94
C VAL A 4 -4.17 -30.94 37.66
N PHE A 5 -4.88 -30.93 36.53
CA PHE A 5 -4.23 -30.92 35.21
C PHE A 5 -3.48 -29.60 34.97
N ASP A 6 -2.38 -29.70 34.24
CA ASP A 6 -1.67 -28.54 33.72
C ASP A 6 -2.58 -27.73 32.78
N THR A 7 -2.46 -26.41 32.79
CA THR A 7 -3.23 -25.50 31.93
C THR A 7 -3.00 -25.73 30.41
N TRP A 8 -1.90 -26.40 30.05
CA TRP A 8 -1.68 -26.87 28.68
C TRP A 8 -2.69 -27.93 28.25
N MET A 9 -3.23 -28.68 29.19
CA MET A 9 -4.34 -29.58 28.95
C MET A 9 -5.57 -28.82 28.47
N ASP A 10 -5.91 -27.71 29.11
CA ASP A 10 -7.06 -26.89 28.74
C ASP A 10 -6.86 -26.25 27.35
N SER A 11 -5.71 -25.63 27.12
CA SER A 11 -5.40 -24.97 25.85
C SER A 11 -5.26 -25.94 24.66
N SER A 12 -5.01 -27.23 24.92
CA SER A 12 -4.87 -28.23 23.85
C SER A 12 -6.14 -28.57 23.09
N ILE A 13 -7.31 -28.01 23.46
CA ILE A 13 -8.58 -28.15 22.75
C ILE A 13 -9.03 -26.83 22.09
N SER A 14 -8.23 -25.78 22.16
CA SER A 14 -8.63 -24.42 21.79
C SER A 14 -9.14 -24.27 20.35
N CYS A 15 -8.64 -25.03 19.37
CA CYS A 15 -9.12 -24.96 17.99
C CYS A 15 -10.60 -25.35 17.87
N ALA A 16 -11.04 -26.42 18.55
CA ALA A 16 -12.44 -26.82 18.58
C ALA A 16 -13.31 -25.82 19.36
N VAL A 17 -12.81 -25.32 20.49
CA VAL A 17 -13.51 -24.32 21.32
C VAL A 17 -13.72 -23.01 20.55
N HIS A 18 -12.70 -22.53 19.81
CA HIS A 18 -12.84 -21.36 18.95
C HIS A 18 -13.88 -21.55 17.82
N ALA A 19 -14.03 -22.78 17.33
CA ALA A 19 -15.08 -23.12 16.38
C ALA A 19 -16.49 -23.14 17.01
N GLY A 20 -16.56 -23.21 18.35
CA GLY A 20 -17.81 -23.21 19.12
C GLY A 20 -18.18 -24.54 19.76
N TRP A 21 -17.29 -25.55 19.69
CA TRP A 21 -17.51 -26.82 20.40
C TRP A 21 -17.40 -26.65 21.92
N PRO A 22 -18.25 -27.31 22.76
CA PRO A 22 -19.33 -28.25 22.38
C PRO A 22 -20.68 -27.55 22.15
N ASP A 23 -20.81 -26.24 22.34
CA ASP A 23 -22.11 -25.55 22.52
C ASP A 23 -22.81 -25.25 21.20
N ARG A 24 -22.10 -25.14 20.08
CA ARG A 24 -22.67 -24.81 18.76
C ARG A 24 -22.81 -26.08 17.90
N GLU A 25 -23.98 -26.28 17.35
CA GLU A 25 -24.24 -27.41 16.44
C GLU A 25 -23.46 -27.28 15.12
N ASP A 26 -23.20 -26.05 14.66
CA ASP A 26 -22.53 -25.77 13.39
C ASP A 26 -21.00 -25.58 13.50
N TRP A 27 -20.40 -25.94 14.66
CA TRP A 27 -18.96 -25.72 14.90
C TRP A 27 -18.03 -26.33 13.83
N ARG A 28 -18.46 -27.42 13.18
CA ARG A 28 -17.69 -28.06 12.12
C ARG A 28 -17.52 -27.21 10.86
N ARG A 29 -18.24 -26.09 10.73
CA ARG A 29 -18.03 -25.11 9.64
C ARG A 29 -16.71 -24.34 9.79
N LEU A 30 -16.21 -24.22 11.01
CA LEU A 30 -14.98 -23.51 11.35
C LEU A 30 -13.86 -24.46 11.81
N PHE A 31 -14.13 -25.76 11.86
CA PHE A 31 -13.19 -26.80 12.27
C PHE A 31 -13.02 -27.85 11.16
N PRO A 32 -11.77 -28.27 10.85
CA PRO A 32 -10.51 -27.76 11.37
C PRO A 32 -10.23 -26.32 10.92
N ALA A 33 -9.43 -25.59 11.71
CA ALA A 33 -9.02 -24.21 11.36
C ALA A 33 -8.20 -24.19 10.05
N ASP A 34 -8.41 -23.19 9.19
CA ASP A 34 -7.63 -23.10 7.95
C ASP A 34 -6.16 -22.77 8.23
N VAL A 35 -5.91 -21.81 9.14
CA VAL A 35 -4.57 -21.39 9.54
C VAL A 35 -4.50 -21.28 11.07
N HIS A 36 -3.45 -21.83 11.64
CA HIS A 36 -3.13 -21.74 13.08
C HIS A 36 -1.78 -21.07 13.28
N PRO A 37 -1.70 -19.86 13.84
CA PRO A 37 -0.42 -19.24 14.17
C PRO A 37 0.19 -19.89 15.42
N SER A 38 1.48 -20.23 15.37
CA SER A 38 2.23 -20.81 16.49
C SER A 38 3.62 -20.20 16.60
N GLY A 39 4.05 -19.91 17.82
CA GLY A 39 5.45 -19.54 18.06
C GLY A 39 6.40 -20.72 17.83
N ILE A 40 7.57 -20.44 17.28
CA ILE A 40 8.61 -21.45 17.01
C ILE A 40 9.04 -22.21 18.30
N ASP A 41 8.98 -21.56 19.44
CA ASP A 41 9.39 -22.10 20.74
C ASP A 41 8.40 -23.08 21.36
N ILE A 42 7.15 -23.12 20.89
CA ILE A 42 6.09 -23.98 21.42
C ILE A 42 5.58 -25.06 20.45
N ILE A 43 6.24 -25.24 19.31
CA ILE A 43 5.84 -26.26 18.31
C ILE A 43 5.91 -27.67 18.91
N ARG A 44 6.96 -27.97 19.69
CA ARG A 44 7.19 -29.29 20.27
C ARG A 44 6.33 -29.59 21.48
N THR A 45 5.68 -28.58 22.03
CA THR A 45 4.84 -28.67 23.22
C THR A 45 3.39 -28.41 22.85
N TRP A 46 2.97 -27.15 22.77
CA TRP A 46 1.59 -26.78 22.58
C TRP A 46 0.99 -27.25 21.25
N ALA A 47 1.68 -27.05 20.13
CA ALA A 47 1.19 -27.51 18.84
C ALA A 47 1.07 -29.06 18.78
N TYR A 48 2.01 -29.77 19.41
CA TYR A 48 1.96 -31.21 19.54
C TYR A 48 0.75 -31.65 20.39
N TYR A 49 0.49 -31.00 21.52
CA TYR A 49 -0.68 -31.32 22.37
C TYR A 49 -2.01 -31.05 21.67
N LEU A 50 -2.11 -29.97 20.88
CA LEU A 50 -3.26 -29.74 20.04
C LEU A 50 -3.51 -30.89 19.07
N MET A 51 -2.47 -31.35 18.36
CA MET A 51 -2.58 -32.47 17.41
C MET A 51 -3.03 -33.76 18.09
N VAL A 52 -2.36 -34.18 19.15
CA VAL A 52 -2.68 -35.41 19.86
C VAL A 52 -4.10 -35.41 20.40
N ARG A 53 -4.53 -34.29 21.01
CA ARG A 53 -5.85 -34.21 21.64
C ARG A 53 -6.98 -34.19 20.63
N HIS A 54 -6.83 -33.45 19.56
CA HIS A 54 -7.86 -33.40 18.52
C HIS A 54 -7.99 -34.72 17.75
N LEU A 55 -6.87 -35.37 17.45
CA LEU A 55 -6.91 -36.70 16.86
C LEU A 55 -7.58 -37.71 17.81
N ALA A 56 -7.30 -37.66 19.11
CA ALA A 56 -7.91 -38.55 20.08
C ALA A 56 -9.42 -38.34 20.27
N LEU A 57 -9.90 -37.09 20.15
CA LEU A 57 -11.33 -36.76 20.38
C LEU A 57 -12.18 -36.77 19.10
N PHE A 58 -11.61 -36.38 17.96
CA PHE A 58 -12.36 -36.12 16.76
C PHE A 58 -11.88 -36.94 15.55
N ASP A 59 -10.75 -37.64 15.65
CA ASP A 59 -10.05 -38.32 14.56
C ASP A 59 -9.70 -37.36 13.40
N GLU A 60 -9.49 -36.08 13.73
CA GLU A 60 -9.17 -35.02 12.80
C GLU A 60 -8.04 -34.13 13.33
N THR A 61 -7.26 -33.55 12.42
CA THR A 61 -6.24 -32.54 12.79
C THR A 61 -6.90 -31.23 13.20
N PRO A 62 -6.32 -30.45 14.15
CA PRO A 62 -6.92 -29.23 14.62
C PRO A 62 -6.91 -28.08 13.58
N TYR A 63 -6.02 -28.15 12.59
CA TYR A 63 -5.82 -27.12 11.56
C TYR A 63 -5.26 -27.74 10.28
N LYS A 64 -5.50 -27.05 9.15
CA LYS A 64 -4.97 -27.44 7.83
C LYS A 64 -3.53 -26.98 7.63
N SER A 65 -3.20 -25.78 8.13
CA SER A 65 -1.87 -25.16 8.02
C SER A 65 -1.44 -24.54 9.34
N CYS A 66 -0.15 -24.62 9.66
CA CYS A 66 0.42 -23.95 10.81
C CYS A 66 1.37 -22.83 10.35
N LEU A 67 1.03 -21.59 10.74
CA LEU A 67 1.87 -20.42 10.49
C LEU A 67 2.85 -20.27 11.66
N ILE A 68 4.12 -20.58 11.41
CA ILE A 68 5.15 -20.52 12.44
C ILE A 68 5.76 -19.14 12.50
N ASN A 69 5.62 -18.46 13.64
CA ASN A 69 6.17 -17.14 13.89
C ASN A 69 7.52 -17.23 14.61
N GLY A 70 8.46 -16.38 14.21
CA GLY A 70 9.69 -16.15 14.97
C GLY A 70 9.45 -15.40 16.27
N MET A 71 10.52 -15.17 17.02
CA MET A 71 10.50 -14.46 18.30
C MET A 71 10.67 -12.96 18.09
N VAL A 72 9.98 -12.18 18.92
CA VAL A 72 10.31 -10.75 19.08
C VAL A 72 11.46 -10.62 20.07
N LEU A 73 12.58 -10.09 19.59
CA LEU A 73 13.79 -9.88 20.37
C LEU A 73 13.86 -8.45 20.90
N GLY A 74 14.58 -8.26 21.99
CA GLY A 74 14.94 -6.91 22.44
C GLY A 74 15.85 -6.21 21.42
N ALA A 75 16.05 -4.90 21.58
CA ALA A 75 16.95 -4.13 20.73
C ALA A 75 18.41 -4.64 20.72
N ASP A 76 18.77 -5.40 21.75
CA ASP A 76 20.05 -6.08 21.92
C ASP A 76 20.16 -7.43 21.18
N GLY A 77 19.11 -7.81 20.43
CA GLY A 77 19.06 -9.08 19.69
C GLY A 77 18.83 -10.32 20.57
N ARG A 78 18.55 -10.16 21.86
CA ARG A 78 18.26 -11.27 22.77
C ARG A 78 16.77 -11.41 23.04
N LYS A 79 16.34 -12.62 23.43
CA LYS A 79 14.94 -12.87 23.85
C LYS A 79 14.54 -11.85 24.92
N MET A 80 13.37 -11.22 24.73
CA MET A 80 12.84 -10.27 25.71
C MET A 80 12.56 -10.93 27.04
N SER A 81 13.02 -10.29 28.13
CA SER A 81 12.81 -10.75 29.51
C SER A 81 12.75 -9.55 30.46
N LYS A 82 11.84 -9.62 31.44
CA LYS A 82 11.75 -8.60 32.49
C LYS A 82 13.04 -8.53 33.32
N SER A 83 13.71 -9.67 33.54
CA SER A 83 14.98 -9.74 34.26
C SER A 83 16.13 -9.06 33.50
N LEU A 84 16.14 -9.13 32.18
CA LEU A 84 17.13 -8.47 31.33
C LEU A 84 16.82 -6.97 31.07
N LYS A 85 15.66 -6.50 31.49
CA LYS A 85 15.17 -5.12 31.26
C LYS A 85 15.17 -4.73 29.77
N ASN A 86 15.09 -5.68 28.87
CA ASN A 86 14.97 -5.49 27.42
C ASN A 86 13.54 -5.74 26.89
N TYR A 87 12.57 -5.88 27.81
CA TYR A 87 11.19 -6.10 27.50
C TYR A 87 10.47 -4.78 27.15
N VAL A 88 9.75 -4.78 26.06
CA VAL A 88 8.85 -3.70 25.65
C VAL A 88 7.42 -4.21 25.69
N ALA A 89 6.56 -3.52 26.43
CA ALA A 89 5.17 -3.91 26.56
C ALA A 89 4.36 -3.39 25.36
N THR A 90 3.48 -4.23 24.80
CA THR A 90 2.60 -3.81 23.70
C THR A 90 1.78 -2.56 24.02
N PRO A 91 1.18 -2.40 25.22
CA PRO A 91 0.48 -1.14 25.58
C PRO A 91 1.36 0.10 25.44
N GLU A 92 2.63 0.05 25.82
CA GLU A 92 3.56 1.18 25.69
C GLU A 92 3.72 1.61 24.22
N VAL A 93 3.77 0.64 23.30
CA VAL A 93 3.86 0.91 21.85
C VAL A 93 2.56 1.54 21.35
N MET A 94 1.42 0.98 21.80
CA MET A 94 0.10 1.46 21.39
C MET A 94 -0.22 2.85 21.93
N ASP A 95 0.15 3.15 23.17
CA ASP A 95 -0.04 4.47 23.79
C ASP A 95 0.77 5.55 23.07
N LYS A 96 1.95 5.19 22.58
CA LYS A 96 2.87 6.14 21.92
C LYS A 96 2.55 6.38 20.44
N TYR A 97 2.19 5.34 19.69
CA TYR A 97 2.07 5.40 18.23
C TYR A 97 0.72 4.91 17.68
N GLY A 98 -0.15 4.38 18.55
CA GLY A 98 -1.43 3.80 18.17
C GLY A 98 -1.35 2.34 17.71
N ALA A 99 -2.52 1.70 17.70
CA ALA A 99 -2.64 0.28 17.38
C ALA A 99 -2.21 -0.04 15.93
N ASP A 100 -2.58 0.78 14.96
CA ASP A 100 -2.26 0.53 13.55
C ASP A 100 -0.76 0.60 13.26
N ALA A 101 0.00 1.47 13.95
CA ALA A 101 1.45 1.52 13.83
C ALA A 101 2.11 0.27 14.43
N ALA A 102 1.61 -0.20 15.59
CA ALA A 102 2.07 -1.45 16.19
C ALA A 102 1.79 -2.65 15.28
N ARG A 103 0.60 -2.72 14.67
CA ARG A 103 0.21 -3.76 13.71
C ARG A 103 1.06 -3.75 12.45
N GLN A 104 1.33 -2.58 11.90
CA GLN A 104 2.23 -2.44 10.74
C GLN A 104 3.65 -2.91 11.06
N TRP A 105 4.16 -2.58 12.26
CA TRP A 105 5.44 -3.08 12.70
C TRP A 105 5.44 -4.61 12.78
N ALA A 106 4.41 -5.20 13.37
CA ALA A 106 4.28 -6.65 13.49
C ALA A 106 4.20 -7.35 12.12
N ALA A 107 3.43 -6.79 11.18
CA ALA A 107 3.27 -7.35 9.84
C ALA A 107 4.53 -7.15 8.96
N GLY A 108 5.16 -5.98 9.07
CA GLY A 108 6.27 -5.58 8.18
C GLY A 108 7.67 -5.83 8.72
N GLY A 109 7.80 -6.27 9.98
CA GLY A 109 9.09 -6.34 10.69
C GLY A 109 10.05 -7.42 10.21
N GLY A 110 9.58 -8.42 9.48
CA GLY A 110 10.42 -9.49 8.94
C GLY A 110 9.63 -10.59 8.26
N ALA A 111 10.35 -11.48 7.58
CA ALA A 111 9.74 -12.65 6.95
C ALA A 111 9.14 -13.60 8.01
N THR A 112 8.05 -14.27 7.64
CA THR A 112 7.40 -15.29 8.48
C THR A 112 8.40 -16.34 8.94
N GLY A 113 8.41 -16.66 10.24
CA GLY A 113 9.34 -17.59 10.87
C GLY A 113 10.70 -16.99 11.27
N SER A 114 10.98 -15.75 10.93
CA SER A 114 12.22 -15.07 11.33
C SER A 114 12.06 -14.34 12.66
N ASP A 115 13.12 -14.35 13.46
CA ASP A 115 13.19 -13.54 14.67
C ASP A 115 13.35 -12.06 14.32
N ILE A 116 12.62 -11.20 15.04
CA ILE A 116 12.54 -9.77 14.73
C ILE A 116 13.00 -8.96 15.95
N PRO A 117 14.13 -8.21 15.88
CA PRO A 117 14.50 -7.29 16.94
C PRO A 117 13.56 -6.08 16.96
N PHE A 118 13.00 -5.77 18.12
CA PHE A 118 12.15 -4.61 18.30
C PHE A 118 12.99 -3.31 18.27
N ARG A 119 12.58 -2.37 17.44
CA ARG A 119 13.20 -1.04 17.35
C ARG A 119 12.13 0.03 17.26
N TRP A 120 12.21 1.03 18.12
CA TRP A 120 11.30 2.17 18.10
C TRP A 120 11.24 2.92 16.76
N PRO A 121 12.39 3.17 16.05
CA PRO A 121 12.34 3.82 14.75
C PRO A 121 11.52 3.07 13.69
N ASP A 122 11.43 1.74 13.77
CA ASP A 122 10.66 0.94 12.81
C ASP A 122 9.15 1.13 13.03
N VAL A 123 8.71 1.24 14.30
CA VAL A 123 7.32 1.58 14.64
C VAL A 123 6.99 3.01 14.22
N GLU A 124 7.91 3.96 14.50
CA GLU A 124 7.77 5.36 14.10
C GLU A 124 7.68 5.52 12.58
N TYR A 125 8.43 4.73 11.82
CA TYR A 125 8.33 4.71 10.36
C TYR A 125 6.94 4.28 9.88
N GLY A 126 6.35 3.24 10.48
CA GLY A 126 4.98 2.83 10.24
C GLY A 126 3.97 3.92 10.59
N TRP A 127 4.15 4.58 11.73
CA TRP A 127 3.30 5.70 12.16
C TRP A 127 3.38 6.89 11.19
N ARG A 128 4.57 7.28 10.73
CA ARG A 128 4.75 8.36 9.73
C ARG A 128 4.05 8.03 8.40
N PHE A 129 4.06 6.77 8.01
CA PHE A 129 3.31 6.31 6.84
C PHE A 129 1.79 6.52 7.00
N LEU A 130 1.22 6.17 8.17
CA LEU A 130 -0.20 6.39 8.45
C LEU A 130 -0.56 7.89 8.43
N ILE A 131 0.28 8.74 9.01
CA ILE A 131 0.08 10.20 8.95
C ILE A 131 0.12 10.70 7.50
N LYS A 132 1.03 10.19 6.68
CA LYS A 132 1.08 10.56 5.25
C LYS A 132 -0.15 10.10 4.51
N LEU A 133 -0.60 8.86 4.71
CA LEU A 133 -1.84 8.34 4.11
C LEU A 133 -3.05 9.19 4.51
N TRP A 134 -3.20 9.48 5.81
CA TRP A 134 -4.27 10.33 6.33
C TRP A 134 -4.29 11.71 5.68
N ASN A 135 -3.13 12.38 5.62
CA ASN A 135 -3.03 13.70 5.01
C ASN A 135 -3.32 13.67 3.51
N ALA A 136 -2.86 12.63 2.80
CA ALA A 136 -3.16 12.42 1.38
C ALA A 136 -4.66 12.20 1.18
N SER A 137 -5.31 11.36 2.00
CA SER A 137 -6.75 11.11 1.92
C SER A 137 -7.57 12.37 2.20
N ARG A 138 -7.18 13.17 3.21
CA ARG A 138 -7.78 14.49 3.48
C ARG A 138 -7.62 15.45 2.30
N PHE A 139 -6.47 15.43 1.65
CA PHE A 139 -6.24 16.23 0.46
C PHE A 139 -7.11 15.77 -0.72
N VAL A 140 -7.17 14.46 -0.95
CA VAL A 140 -8.01 13.85 -1.99
C VAL A 140 -9.50 14.15 -1.73
N SER A 141 -9.97 14.15 -0.47
CA SER A 141 -11.37 14.48 -0.16
C SER A 141 -11.76 15.90 -0.59
N ILE A 142 -10.82 16.84 -0.55
CA ILE A 142 -11.06 18.20 -1.04
C ILE A 142 -11.18 18.22 -2.57
N LEU A 143 -10.35 17.43 -3.26
CA LEU A 143 -10.34 17.35 -4.72
C LEU A 143 -11.54 16.58 -5.29
N LEU A 144 -12.14 15.71 -4.48
CA LEU A 144 -13.30 14.90 -4.85
C LEU A 144 -14.63 15.50 -4.37
N LYS A 145 -14.63 16.71 -3.80
CA LYS A 145 -15.83 17.31 -3.18
C LYS A 145 -17.05 17.39 -4.12
N ASP A 146 -16.80 17.56 -5.40
CA ASP A 146 -17.81 17.69 -6.45
C ASP A 146 -17.79 16.48 -7.41
N TYR A 147 -17.13 15.38 -7.03
CA TYR A 147 -17.09 14.15 -7.78
C TYR A 147 -18.22 13.23 -7.34
N GLU A 148 -19.06 12.85 -8.27
CA GLU A 148 -20.09 11.82 -8.09
C GLU A 148 -19.70 10.62 -8.95
N PRO A 149 -19.45 9.44 -8.36
CA PRO A 149 -19.17 8.22 -9.12
C PRO A 149 -20.35 7.84 -10.01
N GLU A 150 -20.10 7.63 -11.28
CA GLU A 150 -21.10 7.15 -12.23
C GLU A 150 -20.81 5.68 -12.57
N ASP A 151 -21.82 4.79 -12.41
CA ASP A 151 -21.69 3.42 -12.82
C ASP A 151 -21.57 3.33 -14.35
N ASP A 152 -20.65 2.50 -14.83
CA ASP A 152 -20.39 2.28 -16.27
C ASP A 152 -19.93 3.52 -17.07
N ALA A 153 -19.49 4.58 -16.41
CA ALA A 153 -18.97 5.76 -17.11
C ALA A 153 -17.64 5.46 -17.81
N GLU A 154 -17.55 5.85 -19.08
CA GLU A 154 -16.28 5.85 -19.81
C GLU A 154 -15.58 7.19 -19.61
N TYR A 155 -14.41 7.17 -18.99
CA TYR A 155 -13.59 8.36 -18.76
C TYR A 155 -12.48 8.47 -19.81
N ALA A 156 -12.24 9.67 -20.31
CA ALA A 156 -11.11 9.96 -21.19
C ALA A 156 -9.81 10.02 -20.37
N LEU A 157 -9.28 8.85 -20.02
CA LEU A 157 -8.11 8.71 -19.16
C LEU A 157 -6.84 9.23 -19.85
N GLU A 158 -6.11 10.09 -19.17
CA GLU A 158 -4.80 10.60 -19.58
C GLU A 158 -3.69 9.57 -19.31
N PRO A 159 -2.49 9.69 -19.93
CA PRO A 159 -1.43 8.70 -19.78
C PRO A 159 -1.05 8.38 -18.33
N LEU A 160 -1.02 9.37 -17.44
CA LEU A 160 -0.71 9.13 -16.03
C LEU A 160 -1.88 8.47 -15.27
N ASP A 161 -3.12 8.64 -15.73
CA ASP A 161 -4.28 7.95 -15.16
C ASP A 161 -4.19 6.44 -15.48
N LEU A 162 -3.95 6.10 -16.74
CA LEU A 162 -3.75 4.73 -17.20
C LEU A 162 -2.55 4.08 -16.49
N TRP A 163 -1.45 4.82 -16.35
CA TRP A 163 -0.25 4.38 -15.67
C TRP A 163 -0.50 3.95 -14.22
N ILE A 164 -1.18 4.79 -13.43
CA ILE A 164 -1.39 4.47 -12.02
C ILE A 164 -2.46 3.41 -11.83
N LEU A 165 -3.50 3.38 -12.67
CA LEU A 165 -4.51 2.33 -12.66
C LEU A 165 -3.85 0.98 -12.94
N SER A 166 -3.03 0.85 -14.00
CA SER A 166 -2.31 -0.39 -14.30
C SER A 166 -1.39 -0.81 -13.14
N LYS A 167 -0.60 0.11 -12.60
CA LYS A 167 0.26 -0.19 -11.44
C LYS A 167 -0.55 -0.60 -10.21
N SER A 168 -1.76 -0.07 -10.00
CA SER A 168 -2.62 -0.44 -8.87
C SER A 168 -3.18 -1.86 -9.02
N GLU A 169 -3.48 -2.30 -10.24
CA GLU A 169 -3.90 -3.67 -10.50
C GLU A 169 -2.76 -4.68 -10.27
N LYS A 170 -1.55 -4.34 -10.72
CA LYS A 170 -0.36 -5.15 -10.43
C LYS A 170 -0.02 -5.18 -8.93
N LEU A 171 -0.22 -4.07 -8.22
CA LEU A 171 -0.11 -4.04 -6.75
C LEU A 171 -1.08 -5.04 -6.13
N LEU A 172 -2.35 -5.01 -6.54
CA LEU A 172 -3.38 -5.92 -6.05
C LEU A 172 -2.98 -7.38 -6.25
N GLN A 173 -2.46 -7.74 -7.43
CA GLN A 173 -2.00 -9.11 -7.70
C GLN A 173 -0.89 -9.52 -6.73
N ARG A 174 0.18 -8.69 -6.59
CA ARG A 174 1.32 -8.99 -5.72
C ARG A 174 0.93 -9.06 -4.25
N VAL A 175 0.10 -8.14 -3.78
CA VAL A 175 -0.38 -8.13 -2.39
C VAL A 175 -1.26 -9.33 -2.11
N THR A 176 -2.15 -9.73 -3.04
CA THR A 176 -2.98 -10.92 -2.90
C THR A 176 -2.14 -12.18 -2.80
N GLU A 177 -1.12 -12.32 -3.65
CA GLU A 177 -0.19 -13.45 -3.60
C GLU A 177 0.60 -13.48 -2.28
N ALA A 178 1.09 -12.34 -1.83
CA ALA A 178 1.80 -12.20 -0.57
C ALA A 178 0.92 -12.58 0.63
N PHE A 179 -0.34 -12.14 0.67
CA PHE A 179 -1.29 -12.55 1.72
C PHE A 179 -1.60 -14.04 1.66
N ASN A 180 -1.85 -14.61 0.48
CA ASN A 180 -2.13 -16.03 0.31
C ASN A 180 -0.96 -16.92 0.74
N SER A 181 0.28 -16.44 0.58
CA SER A 181 1.49 -17.11 1.03
C SER A 181 1.94 -16.72 2.45
N CYS A 182 1.12 -15.96 3.18
CA CYS A 182 1.42 -15.44 4.51
C CYS A 182 2.73 -14.62 4.59
N GLN A 183 3.12 -13.96 3.50
CA GLN A 183 4.26 -13.07 3.41
C GLN A 183 3.85 -11.62 3.73
N PHE A 184 3.41 -11.37 4.95
CA PHE A 184 2.82 -10.08 5.35
C PHE A 184 3.81 -8.92 5.22
N ASN A 185 5.11 -9.16 5.42
CA ASN A 185 6.15 -8.17 5.22
C ASN A 185 6.24 -7.69 3.77
N ILE A 186 6.13 -8.60 2.80
CA ILE A 186 6.11 -8.27 1.37
C ILE A 186 4.85 -7.46 1.05
N ALA A 187 3.67 -7.92 1.50
CA ALA A 187 2.42 -7.18 1.30
C ALA A 187 2.52 -5.74 1.84
N MET A 188 3.04 -5.58 3.07
CA MET A 188 3.17 -4.26 3.69
C MET A 188 4.17 -3.36 2.95
N GLU A 189 5.29 -3.91 2.50
CA GLU A 189 6.29 -3.16 1.73
C GLU A 189 5.73 -2.68 0.39
N GLU A 190 5.05 -3.55 -0.35
CA GLU A 190 4.41 -3.22 -1.63
C GLU A 190 3.35 -2.12 -1.46
N ILE A 191 2.44 -2.25 -0.50
CA ILE A 191 1.42 -1.24 -0.21
C ILE A 191 2.07 0.09 0.17
N ARG A 192 3.06 0.09 1.04
CA ARG A 192 3.75 1.29 1.50
C ARG A 192 4.49 2.00 0.37
N ASN A 193 5.26 1.25 -0.43
CA ASN A 193 6.01 1.80 -1.54
C ASN A 193 5.10 2.41 -2.60
N PHE A 194 4.04 1.70 -2.97
CA PHE A 194 3.05 2.21 -3.92
C PHE A 194 2.36 3.47 -3.39
N THR A 195 1.83 3.42 -2.16
CA THR A 195 1.11 4.55 -1.58
C THR A 195 2.00 5.77 -1.44
N TRP A 196 3.22 5.60 -0.91
CA TRP A 196 4.10 6.73 -0.65
C TRP A 196 4.65 7.31 -1.94
N ARG A 197 5.29 6.48 -2.77
CA ARG A 197 6.06 6.96 -3.92
C ARG A 197 5.22 7.14 -5.17
N VAL A 198 4.34 6.15 -5.48
CA VAL A 198 3.60 6.16 -6.74
C VAL A 198 2.36 7.04 -6.62
N LEU A 199 1.54 6.83 -5.58
CA LEU A 199 0.33 7.63 -5.40
C LEU A 199 0.65 9.04 -4.89
N CYS A 200 1.28 9.17 -3.71
CA CYS A 200 1.43 10.47 -3.05
C CYS A 200 2.48 11.37 -3.71
N ASP A 201 3.72 10.85 -3.92
CA ASP A 201 4.83 11.68 -4.38
C ASP A 201 4.84 11.90 -5.90
N SER A 202 4.15 11.02 -6.65
CA SER A 202 4.09 11.08 -8.11
C SER A 202 2.71 11.50 -8.61
N TYR A 203 1.72 10.60 -8.59
CA TYR A 203 0.45 10.83 -9.27
C TYR A 203 -0.33 12.03 -8.71
N ILE A 204 -0.52 12.12 -7.38
CA ILE A 204 -1.23 13.25 -6.78
C ILE A 204 -0.55 14.57 -7.14
N GLU A 205 0.79 14.62 -7.11
CA GLU A 205 1.52 15.84 -7.48
C GLU A 205 1.36 16.21 -8.96
N ALA A 206 1.31 15.22 -9.86
CA ALA A 206 1.11 15.45 -11.28
C ALA A 206 -0.33 15.84 -11.60
N ALA A 207 -1.32 15.20 -11.00
CA ALA A 207 -2.73 15.47 -11.23
C ALA A 207 -3.24 16.79 -10.62
N LYS A 208 -2.50 17.38 -9.67
CA LYS A 208 -2.91 18.63 -8.98
C LYS A 208 -3.31 19.74 -9.94
N ASP A 209 -2.54 19.96 -11.01
CA ASP A 209 -2.79 21.06 -11.93
C ASP A 209 -4.14 20.89 -12.65
N ARG A 210 -4.44 19.68 -13.11
CA ARG A 210 -5.74 19.33 -13.73
C ARG A 210 -6.92 19.47 -12.75
N LEU A 211 -6.71 19.18 -11.49
CA LEU A 211 -7.75 19.21 -10.47
C LEU A 211 -8.04 20.60 -9.90
N TYR A 212 -7.02 21.49 -9.88
CA TYR A 212 -7.17 22.85 -9.35
C TYR A 212 -7.50 23.90 -10.40
N LYS A 213 -6.94 23.78 -11.61
CA LYS A 213 -7.09 24.80 -12.65
C LYS A 213 -8.25 24.46 -13.60
N THR A 214 -9.46 24.54 -13.11
CA THR A 214 -10.68 24.23 -13.86
C THR A 214 -10.85 25.03 -15.15
N GLU A 215 -10.25 26.23 -15.24
CA GLU A 215 -10.31 27.07 -16.44
C GLU A 215 -9.32 26.65 -17.55
N SER A 216 -8.28 25.87 -17.19
CA SER A 216 -7.21 25.48 -18.12
C SER A 216 -7.37 24.07 -18.69
N TYR A 217 -8.22 23.24 -18.09
CA TYR A 217 -8.45 21.85 -18.49
C TYR A 217 -9.93 21.59 -18.73
N SER A 218 -10.25 20.67 -19.64
CA SER A 218 -11.63 20.26 -19.85
C SER A 218 -12.19 19.53 -18.61
N GLU A 219 -13.51 19.61 -18.43
CA GLU A 219 -14.20 18.90 -17.35
C GLU A 219 -13.98 17.38 -17.44
N GLU A 220 -13.89 16.82 -18.65
CA GLU A 220 -13.63 15.40 -18.90
C GLU A 220 -12.28 14.97 -18.33
N LYS A 221 -11.20 15.73 -18.58
CA LYS A 221 -9.86 15.45 -18.02
C LYS A 221 -9.83 15.56 -16.51
N ARG A 222 -10.58 16.48 -15.95
CA ARG A 222 -10.72 16.64 -14.51
C ARG A 222 -11.47 15.46 -13.89
N LYS A 223 -12.60 15.05 -14.47
CA LYS A 223 -13.37 13.88 -14.05
C LYS A 223 -12.54 12.59 -14.15
N ALA A 224 -11.74 12.43 -15.20
CA ALA A 224 -10.82 11.30 -15.34
C ALA A 224 -9.81 11.23 -14.19
N ALA A 225 -9.20 12.36 -13.81
CA ALA A 225 -8.30 12.41 -12.66
C ALA A 225 -9.01 12.16 -11.33
N GLN A 226 -10.24 12.65 -11.15
CA GLN A 226 -11.04 12.39 -9.95
C GLN A 226 -11.41 10.90 -9.84
N TYR A 227 -11.89 10.27 -10.91
CA TYR A 227 -12.15 8.85 -10.99
C TYR A 227 -10.92 8.02 -10.60
N THR A 228 -9.78 8.38 -11.19
CA THR A 228 -8.51 7.67 -10.93
C THR A 228 -8.09 7.79 -9.47
N LEU A 229 -8.12 8.99 -8.88
CA LEU A 229 -7.81 9.19 -7.46
C LEU A 229 -8.76 8.42 -6.55
N HIS A 230 -10.05 8.50 -6.82
CA HIS A 230 -11.09 7.80 -6.06
C HIS A 230 -10.86 6.28 -6.09
N THR A 231 -10.64 5.72 -7.27
CA THR A 231 -10.45 4.28 -7.47
C THR A 231 -9.16 3.78 -6.83
N VAL A 232 -8.03 4.45 -7.06
CA VAL A 232 -6.72 4.02 -6.56
C VAL A 232 -6.61 4.16 -5.04
N LEU A 233 -7.14 5.25 -4.46
CA LEU A 233 -7.14 5.43 -3.01
C LEU A 233 -8.02 4.36 -2.33
N TYR A 234 -9.21 4.09 -2.88
CA TYR A 234 -10.06 3.01 -2.36
C TYR A 234 -9.36 1.65 -2.38
N ARG A 235 -8.63 1.34 -3.48
CA ARG A 235 -7.82 0.14 -3.58
C ARG A 235 -6.76 0.06 -2.48
N VAL A 236 -6.03 1.15 -2.26
CA VAL A 236 -5.00 1.21 -1.20
C VAL A 236 -5.60 0.93 0.18
N ILE A 237 -6.74 1.53 0.52
CA ILE A 237 -7.37 1.30 1.84
C ILE A 237 -7.92 -0.12 1.98
N GLN A 238 -8.48 -0.71 0.93
CA GLN A 238 -8.90 -2.12 0.96
C GLN A 238 -7.72 -3.07 1.20
N LEU A 239 -6.60 -2.86 0.50
CA LEU A 239 -5.41 -3.70 0.66
C LEU A 239 -4.74 -3.54 2.02
N LEU A 240 -4.79 -2.34 2.59
CA LEU A 240 -4.20 -2.04 3.90
C LEU A 240 -5.09 -2.40 5.09
N ALA A 241 -6.41 -2.50 4.89
CA ALA A 241 -7.39 -2.73 5.96
C ALA A 241 -7.08 -3.94 6.87
N PRO A 242 -6.61 -5.09 6.38
CA PRO A 242 -6.25 -6.20 7.26
C PRO A 242 -5.10 -5.89 8.23
N ILE A 243 -4.22 -4.95 7.88
CA ILE A 243 -3.04 -4.59 8.68
C ILE A 243 -3.30 -3.37 9.54
N ALA A 244 -3.87 -2.30 8.99
CA ALA A 244 -4.15 -1.05 9.67
C ALA A 244 -5.67 -0.74 9.67
N PRO A 245 -6.46 -1.48 10.47
CA PRO A 245 -7.92 -1.47 10.38
C PRO A 245 -8.56 -0.14 10.77
N HIS A 246 -7.99 0.60 11.72
CA HIS A 246 -8.64 1.81 12.25
C HIS A 246 -8.55 2.98 11.27
N VAL A 247 -7.35 3.28 10.76
CA VAL A 247 -7.18 4.40 9.83
C VAL A 247 -7.89 4.15 8.49
N THR A 248 -7.88 2.90 8.02
CA THR A 248 -8.55 2.56 6.74
C THR A 248 -10.06 2.62 6.86
N GLU A 249 -10.62 2.21 8.00
CA GLU A 249 -12.04 2.37 8.28
C GLU A 249 -12.43 3.84 8.32
N GLU A 250 -11.69 4.67 9.06
CA GLU A 250 -11.99 6.11 9.17
C GLU A 250 -11.94 6.80 7.80
N ILE A 251 -10.93 6.50 6.97
CA ILE A 251 -10.86 7.03 5.60
C ILE A 251 -12.05 6.54 4.76
N CYS A 252 -12.42 5.25 4.90
CA CYS A 252 -13.55 4.68 4.19
C CYS A 252 -14.86 5.37 4.54
N GLN A 253 -15.11 5.59 5.83
CA GLN A 253 -16.33 6.26 6.31
C GLN A 253 -16.44 7.71 5.81
N VAL A 254 -15.31 8.41 5.75
CA VAL A 254 -15.30 9.82 5.30
C VAL A 254 -15.47 9.96 3.78
N LEU A 255 -14.91 9.03 2.97
CA LEU A 255 -14.82 9.21 1.52
C LEU A 255 -15.73 8.28 0.70
N TYR A 256 -16.15 7.13 1.25
CA TYR A 256 -16.77 6.07 0.44
C TYR A 256 -18.05 5.49 1.02
N SER A 257 -18.49 5.93 2.20
CA SER A 257 -19.68 5.36 2.87
C SER A 257 -20.96 5.55 2.06
N GLU A 258 -21.10 6.69 1.39
CA GLU A 258 -22.26 7.01 0.56
C GLU A 258 -22.16 6.35 -0.83
N ASP A 259 -21.00 6.44 -1.48
CA ASP A 259 -20.80 6.03 -2.87
C ASP A 259 -20.75 4.52 -3.07
N LYS A 260 -20.17 3.79 -2.12
CA LYS A 260 -19.99 2.33 -2.25
C LYS A 260 -21.06 1.52 -1.54
N GLY A 261 -22.00 2.19 -0.85
CA GLY A 261 -23.02 1.50 -0.07
C GLY A 261 -22.43 0.55 0.98
N CYS A 262 -21.17 0.76 1.35
CA CYS A 262 -20.43 -0.08 2.26
C CYS A 262 -20.41 0.54 3.65
N SER A 263 -21.04 -0.12 4.61
CA SER A 263 -21.06 0.33 6.00
C SER A 263 -19.67 0.23 6.68
N SER A 264 -18.76 -0.53 6.11
CA SER A 264 -17.39 -0.70 6.61
C SER A 264 -16.48 -1.29 5.53
N VAL A 265 -15.21 -0.82 5.45
CA VAL A 265 -14.21 -1.42 4.55
C VAL A 265 -13.96 -2.89 4.87
N HIS A 266 -14.13 -3.28 6.14
CA HIS A 266 -13.94 -4.66 6.62
C HIS A 266 -15.06 -5.62 6.19
N LEU A 267 -16.19 -5.11 5.72
CA LEU A 267 -17.28 -5.89 5.14
C LEU A 267 -17.20 -5.93 3.62
N SER A 268 -16.33 -5.14 3.02
CA SER A 268 -16.10 -5.18 1.57
C SER A 268 -15.48 -6.51 1.15
N ARG A 269 -15.76 -6.93 -0.07
CA ARG A 269 -15.09 -8.10 -0.64
C ARG A 269 -13.65 -7.76 -1.00
N TRP A 270 -12.75 -8.72 -0.82
CA TRP A 270 -11.38 -8.58 -1.34
C TRP A 270 -11.44 -8.31 -2.85
N PRO A 271 -10.77 -7.25 -3.32
CA PRO A 271 -10.86 -6.86 -4.73
C PRO A 271 -10.25 -7.92 -5.64
N LYS A 272 -10.74 -7.95 -6.89
CA LYS A 272 -10.18 -8.82 -7.94
C LYS A 272 -9.49 -7.93 -8.97
N PRO A 273 -8.32 -8.36 -9.48
CA PRO A 273 -7.64 -7.61 -10.53
C PRO A 273 -8.48 -7.53 -11.80
N ASP A 274 -8.56 -6.34 -12.39
CA ASP A 274 -9.10 -6.17 -13.74
C ASP A 274 -7.96 -6.20 -14.76
N SER A 275 -7.89 -7.30 -15.51
CA SER A 275 -6.85 -7.47 -16.52
C SER A 275 -6.93 -6.46 -17.67
N LYS A 276 -8.07 -5.81 -17.87
CA LYS A 276 -8.24 -4.77 -18.90
C LYS A 276 -7.52 -3.47 -18.55
N LEU A 277 -7.32 -3.22 -17.25
CA LEU A 277 -6.60 -2.06 -16.75
C LEU A 277 -5.09 -2.28 -16.69
N ILE A 278 -4.60 -3.52 -16.88
CA ILE A 278 -3.16 -3.80 -16.91
C ILE A 278 -2.65 -3.53 -18.31
N ASP A 279 -1.89 -2.44 -18.45
CA ASP A 279 -1.33 -1.97 -19.71
C ASP A 279 0.16 -1.62 -19.55
N GLU A 280 1.02 -2.47 -20.11
CA GLU A 280 2.49 -2.28 -20.03
C GLU A 280 2.98 -1.08 -20.85
N GLU A 281 2.30 -0.73 -21.94
CA GLU A 281 2.69 0.44 -22.74
C GLU A 281 2.30 1.73 -22.03
N ALA A 282 1.13 1.76 -21.38
CA ALA A 282 0.75 2.87 -20.51
C ALA A 282 1.72 3.02 -19.32
N GLU A 283 2.20 1.91 -18.75
CA GLU A 283 3.22 1.97 -17.69
C GLU A 283 4.54 2.54 -18.19
N LYS A 284 5.04 2.11 -19.35
CA LYS A 284 6.27 2.67 -19.95
C LYS A 284 6.13 4.15 -20.26
N CYS A 285 4.98 4.56 -20.80
CA CYS A 285 4.68 5.96 -21.09
C CYS A 285 4.69 6.81 -19.81
N GLY A 286 3.93 6.39 -18.80
CA GLY A 286 3.84 7.10 -17.53
C GLY A 286 5.17 7.12 -16.75
N ASP A 287 5.94 6.02 -16.77
CA ASP A 287 7.27 5.98 -16.14
C ASP A 287 8.24 6.98 -16.80
N LEU A 288 8.19 7.13 -18.12
CA LEU A 288 8.97 8.13 -18.85
C LEU A 288 8.53 9.57 -18.48
N ILE A 289 7.22 9.85 -18.51
CA ILE A 289 6.65 11.15 -18.12
C ILE A 289 7.10 11.52 -16.70
N MET A 290 6.95 10.58 -15.76
CA MET A 290 7.36 10.80 -14.36
C MET A 290 8.87 10.95 -14.20
N ALA A 291 9.68 10.29 -15.02
CA ALA A 291 11.12 10.47 -15.02
C ALA A 291 11.51 11.90 -15.45
N VAL A 292 10.89 12.43 -16.50
CA VAL A 292 11.10 13.84 -16.93
C VAL A 292 10.69 14.80 -15.81
N ILE A 293 9.48 14.65 -15.26
CA ILE A 293 9.01 15.50 -14.14
C ILE A 293 9.98 15.44 -12.95
N THR A 294 10.43 14.25 -12.59
CA THR A 294 11.34 14.05 -11.44
C THR A 294 12.68 14.75 -11.66
N GLU A 295 13.27 14.64 -12.84
CA GLU A 295 14.57 15.27 -13.13
C GLU A 295 14.46 16.80 -13.22
N VAL A 296 13.37 17.36 -13.75
CA VAL A 296 13.13 18.82 -13.73
C VAL A 296 12.97 19.32 -12.28
N ARG A 297 12.18 18.62 -11.46
CA ARG A 297 12.03 18.98 -10.03
C ARG A 297 13.34 18.84 -9.25
N ARG A 298 14.15 17.84 -9.59
CA ARG A 298 15.48 17.66 -9.00
C ARG A 298 16.43 18.80 -9.37
N GLU A 299 16.42 19.22 -10.64
CA GLU A 299 17.23 20.37 -11.07
C GLU A 299 16.86 21.66 -10.31
N LYS A 300 15.55 21.92 -10.12
CA LYS A 300 15.10 23.05 -9.29
C LYS A 300 15.65 22.96 -7.86
N SER A 301 15.60 21.77 -7.26
CA SER A 301 16.12 21.57 -5.89
C SER A 301 17.62 21.79 -5.80
N GLU A 302 18.40 21.30 -6.77
CA GLU A 302 19.85 21.50 -6.84
C GLU A 302 20.23 22.97 -7.04
N ARG A 303 19.37 23.74 -7.71
CA ARG A 303 19.48 25.20 -7.87
C ARG A 303 18.91 25.99 -6.68
N HIS A 304 18.47 25.30 -5.61
CA HIS A 304 17.81 25.90 -4.45
C HIS A 304 16.56 26.72 -4.79
N MET A 305 15.88 26.36 -5.88
CA MET A 305 14.63 26.98 -6.31
C MET A 305 13.41 26.26 -5.69
N PRO A 306 12.33 27.00 -5.39
CA PRO A 306 11.05 26.36 -5.01
C PRO A 306 10.53 25.44 -6.13
N LEU A 307 9.91 24.31 -5.77
CA LEU A 307 9.37 23.38 -6.76
C LEU A 307 8.28 24.00 -7.64
N ASN A 308 7.58 25.02 -7.14
CA ASN A 308 6.59 25.80 -7.88
C ASN A 308 7.18 26.97 -8.67
N ALA A 309 8.49 27.14 -8.68
CA ALA A 309 9.14 28.16 -9.50
C ALA A 309 8.80 27.92 -10.98
N GLN A 310 8.59 29.03 -11.70
CA GLN A 310 8.22 29.00 -13.11
C GLN A 310 9.41 28.61 -13.99
N VAL A 311 9.17 27.79 -14.99
CA VAL A 311 10.12 27.45 -16.05
C VAL A 311 9.63 28.13 -17.31
N ARG A 312 10.37 29.13 -17.77
CA ARG A 312 10.01 29.90 -18.95
C ARG A 312 9.92 29.00 -20.20
N LYS A 313 10.92 28.16 -20.38
CA LYS A 313 10.95 27.21 -21.51
C LYS A 313 11.57 25.90 -21.07
N LEU A 314 10.94 24.78 -21.43
CA LEU A 314 11.46 23.44 -21.30
C LEU A 314 11.54 22.81 -22.69
N THR A 315 12.77 22.54 -23.13
CA THR A 315 13.02 21.83 -24.40
C THR A 315 13.47 20.41 -24.05
N VAL A 316 12.74 19.40 -24.55
CA VAL A 316 13.05 17.98 -24.34
C VAL A 316 13.51 17.39 -25.67
N TYR A 317 14.67 16.74 -25.63
CA TYR A 317 15.29 16.06 -26.79
C TYR A 317 15.08 14.56 -26.65
N ALA A 318 14.45 13.93 -27.65
CA ALA A 318 14.18 12.52 -27.70
C ALA A 318 14.49 11.98 -29.11
N GLY A 319 15.59 11.25 -29.26
CA GLY A 319 16.06 10.76 -30.57
C GLY A 319 15.18 9.66 -31.19
N GLU A 320 14.37 8.96 -30.38
CA GLU A 320 13.49 7.90 -30.85
C GLU A 320 12.05 8.38 -31.00
N LYS A 321 11.43 8.09 -32.16
CA LYS A 321 10.07 8.57 -32.49
C LYS A 321 9.01 8.17 -31.46
N ASN A 322 9.02 6.91 -31.00
CA ASN A 322 8.09 6.42 -29.99
C ASN A 322 8.25 7.14 -28.65
N VAL A 323 9.47 7.46 -28.26
CA VAL A 323 9.78 8.21 -27.03
C VAL A 323 9.27 9.65 -27.15
N THR A 324 9.45 10.28 -28.31
CA THR A 324 8.91 11.60 -28.62
C THR A 324 7.38 11.63 -28.49
N GLU A 325 6.71 10.63 -29.07
CA GLU A 325 5.25 10.50 -29.00
C GLU A 325 4.76 10.35 -27.56
N MET A 326 5.40 9.49 -26.76
CA MET A 326 5.07 9.31 -25.33
C MET A 326 5.21 10.62 -24.52
N ILE A 327 6.27 11.38 -24.75
CA ILE A 327 6.49 12.68 -24.08
C ILE A 327 5.42 13.68 -24.49
N LEU A 328 5.04 13.71 -25.77
CA LEU A 328 3.99 14.59 -26.27
C LEU A 328 2.61 14.25 -25.70
N MET A 329 2.31 12.96 -25.50
CA MET A 329 1.08 12.53 -24.83
C MET A 329 1.00 13.05 -23.37
N GLY A 330 2.12 13.09 -22.65
CA GLY A 330 2.22 13.61 -21.29
C GLY A 330 2.51 15.10 -21.17
N LYS A 331 2.47 15.85 -22.29
CA LYS A 331 2.86 17.27 -22.36
C LYS A 331 2.19 18.13 -21.29
N GLU A 332 0.88 17.99 -21.13
CA GLU A 332 0.09 18.80 -20.21
C GLU A 332 0.47 18.51 -18.74
N ASP A 333 0.62 17.23 -18.38
CA ASP A 333 1.03 16.82 -17.03
C ASP A 333 2.44 17.29 -16.71
N ILE A 334 3.38 17.19 -17.66
CA ILE A 334 4.75 17.69 -17.48
C ILE A 334 4.73 19.21 -17.30
N ALA A 335 4.06 19.93 -18.20
CA ALA A 335 4.01 21.38 -18.16
C ALA A 335 3.34 21.89 -16.88
N GLY A 336 2.17 21.32 -16.52
CA GLY A 336 1.44 21.69 -15.32
C GLY A 336 2.21 21.44 -14.04
N THR A 337 2.81 20.23 -13.90
CA THR A 337 3.56 19.84 -12.70
C THR A 337 4.85 20.63 -12.54
N CYS A 338 5.56 20.86 -13.65
CA CYS A 338 6.84 21.57 -13.64
C CYS A 338 6.69 23.10 -13.76
N LYS A 339 5.46 23.61 -13.94
CA LYS A 339 5.17 25.06 -14.12
C LYS A 339 5.89 25.64 -15.32
N VAL A 340 5.75 24.97 -16.46
CA VAL A 340 6.39 25.34 -17.74
C VAL A 340 5.45 26.23 -18.56
N GLU A 341 5.97 27.37 -19.05
CA GLU A 341 5.21 28.26 -19.96
C GLU A 341 5.27 27.78 -21.41
N VAL A 342 6.48 27.49 -21.88
CA VAL A 342 6.72 27.02 -23.24
C VAL A 342 7.36 25.63 -23.20
N PHE A 343 6.64 24.61 -23.70
CA PHE A 343 7.11 23.24 -23.75
C PHE A 343 7.33 22.78 -25.20
N GLU A 344 8.56 22.40 -25.51
CA GLU A 344 8.97 21.89 -26.83
C GLU A 344 9.54 20.51 -26.73
N VAL A 345 9.24 19.65 -27.70
CA VAL A 345 9.85 18.33 -27.84
C VAL A 345 10.48 18.24 -29.21
N LEU A 346 11.77 17.93 -29.24
CA LEU A 346 12.55 17.80 -30.48
C LEU A 346 12.91 16.33 -30.71
N ALA A 347 12.60 15.84 -31.91
CA ALA A 347 12.87 14.45 -32.33
C ALA A 347 14.33 14.29 -32.80
N GLU A 348 15.26 14.68 -31.94
CA GLU A 348 16.71 14.59 -32.18
C GLU A 348 17.45 14.27 -30.88
N GLU A 349 18.67 13.74 -31.00
CA GLU A 349 19.53 13.56 -29.84
C GLU A 349 20.10 14.91 -29.38
N GLY A 350 19.84 15.28 -28.13
CA GLY A 350 20.41 16.50 -27.55
C GLY A 350 21.89 16.31 -27.21
N GLU A 351 22.74 17.18 -27.71
CA GLU A 351 24.16 17.21 -27.36
C GLU A 351 24.39 17.79 -25.95
N THR A 352 23.50 18.68 -25.52
CA THR A 352 23.58 19.41 -24.26
C THR A 352 22.32 19.14 -23.42
N GLY A 353 22.38 19.50 -22.13
CA GLY A 353 21.22 19.38 -21.22
C GLY A 353 21.34 18.22 -20.24
N ARG A 354 20.36 18.16 -19.34
CA ARG A 354 20.31 17.14 -18.29
C ARG A 354 19.72 15.84 -18.82
N GLU A 355 20.39 14.73 -18.51
CA GLU A 355 19.96 13.40 -18.91
C GLU A 355 18.84 12.86 -18.01
N VAL A 356 17.82 12.25 -18.63
CA VAL A 356 16.72 11.56 -17.96
C VAL A 356 16.97 10.06 -18.00
N LYS A 357 17.53 9.51 -16.93
CA LYS A 357 17.85 8.06 -16.85
C LYS A 357 16.61 7.23 -16.49
N PRO A 358 16.46 5.99 -17.01
CA PRO A 358 17.38 5.27 -17.92
C PRO A 358 17.10 5.55 -19.40
N TYR A 359 16.29 6.54 -19.72
CA TYR A 359 15.87 6.87 -21.07
C TYR A 359 16.95 7.68 -21.83
N LYS A 360 17.01 7.52 -23.15
CA LYS A 360 17.85 8.35 -24.02
C LYS A 360 17.19 9.70 -24.30
N VAL A 361 16.87 10.39 -23.21
CA VAL A 361 16.19 11.69 -23.23
C VAL A 361 17.05 12.70 -22.50
N ARG A 362 17.13 13.91 -23.03
CA ARG A 362 17.75 15.06 -22.38
C ARG A 362 16.80 16.24 -22.36
N PHE A 363 16.98 17.13 -21.43
CA PHE A 363 16.22 18.38 -21.44
C PHE A 363 17.09 19.58 -21.06
N VAL A 364 16.64 20.75 -21.51
CA VAL A 364 17.16 22.06 -21.12
C VAL A 364 16.00 22.87 -20.57
N ALA A 365 16.16 23.39 -19.35
CA ALA A 365 15.17 24.25 -18.70
C ALA A 365 15.71 25.68 -18.56
N GLU A 366 14.95 26.64 -19.05
CA GLU A 366 15.19 28.08 -18.88
C GLU A 366 14.25 28.60 -17.77
N TYR A 367 14.82 29.13 -16.72
CA TYR A 367 14.09 29.64 -15.57
C TYR A 367 13.87 31.15 -15.64
#